data_5cd0e617940aad658ae81e0fa166e933
#
_entry.id   5cd0e617940aad658ae81e0fa166e933
#
_cell.length_a   1.000
_cell.length_b   1.000
_cell.length_c   1.000
_cell.angle_alpha   90.00
_cell.angle_beta   90.00
_cell.angle_gamma   90.00
#
_symmetry.space_group_name_H-M   'P 1'
#
loop_
_entity.id
_entity.type
_entity.pdbx_description
1 polymer ?
#
loop_
_entity_poly.entity_id
_entity_poly.type
_entity_poly.pdbx_seq_one_letter_code
_entity_poly.pdbx_strand_id
1 'polypeptide(L)'
;MAQQEDGFDESGAPADLSHAGAVVDKAIEYMTGQNIGSLAIASALLGGAMGMLSRSLSEDAVIQVLQNAIASVRAGELRHRDH
;
A
#
# COMPACT_ATOMS: atom_id res chain seq x y z
N MET A 1 17.58 -12.68 20.12
CA MET A 1 17.21 -12.54 19.43
C MET A 1 16.62 -12.56 18.90
N ALA A 2 16.53 -12.54 19.00
CA ALA A 2 15.85 -12.65 18.23
C ALA A 2 15.46 -12.12 17.68
N GLN A 3 15.41 -11.89 17.57
CA GLN A 3 14.90 -11.41 16.91
C GLN A 3 14.45 -11.33 16.21
N GLN A 4 14.36 -11.55 16.06
CA GLN A 4 13.83 -11.42 15.18
C GLN A 4 13.06 -11.72 14.90
N GLU A 5 12.96 -12.19 15.44
CA GLU A 5 12.10 -12.48 15.06
C GLU A 5 11.27 -12.10 14.81
N ASP A 6 11.24 -11.91 15.04
CA ASP A 6 10.36 -11.45 14.81
C ASP A 6 10.02 -10.79 14.01
N GLY A 7 10.68 -10.87 13.58
CA GLY A 7 10.36 -10.33 12.52
C GLY A 7 9.33 -9.65 12.13
N PHE A 8 8.76 -10.13 12.02
CA PHE A 8 7.96 -9.45 11.84
C PHE A 8 7.60 -8.83 12.83
N ASP A 9 8.25 -8.61 13.42
CA ASP A 9 7.79 -8.09 14.51
C ASP A 9 7.32 -6.74 14.29
N GLU A 10 6.58 -6.30 15.19
CA GLU A 10 5.94 -5.07 15.06
C GLU A 10 6.81 -3.90 15.10
N SER A 11 7.94 -4.02 15.72
CA SER A 11 8.82 -2.89 15.81
C SER A 11 9.45 -2.54 14.48
N GLY A 12 9.49 -3.50 13.56
CA GLY A 12 10.03 -3.23 12.24
C GLY A 12 9.00 -2.69 11.25
N ALA A 13 7.72 -2.78 11.59
CA ALA A 13 6.69 -2.44 10.64
C ALA A 13 6.69 -0.99 10.19
N PRO A 14 6.90 0.01 11.07
CA PRO A 14 6.94 1.39 10.60
C PRO A 14 8.10 1.65 9.66
N ALA A 15 9.26 1.07 9.92
CA ALA A 15 10.41 1.25 9.03
C ALA A 15 10.18 0.56 7.71
N ASP A 16 9.58 -0.63 7.73
CA ASP A 16 9.26 -1.35 6.51
C ASP A 16 8.27 -0.59 5.67
N LEU A 17 7.26 -0.03 6.29
CA LEU A 17 6.25 0.73 5.58
C LEU A 17 6.87 1.98 4.95
N SER A 18 7.71 2.65 5.68
CA SER A 18 8.39 3.84 5.17
C SER A 18 9.27 3.50 3.97
N HIS A 19 10.02 2.41 4.07
CA HIS A 19 10.88 1.97 2.98
C HIS A 19 10.05 1.55 1.77
N ALA A 20 9.00 0.77 2.00
CA ALA A 20 8.14 0.33 0.90
C ALA A 20 7.49 1.53 0.22
N GLY A 21 7.05 2.51 1.01
CA GLY A 21 6.47 3.72 0.45
C GLY A 21 7.43 4.46 -0.44
N ALA A 22 8.69 4.56 -0.01
CA ALA A 22 9.71 5.23 -0.82
C ALA A 22 9.94 4.51 -2.14
N VAL A 23 9.97 3.18 -2.11
CA VAL A 23 10.16 2.40 -3.33
C VAL A 23 8.96 2.57 -4.26
N VAL A 24 7.75 2.53 -3.71
CA VAL A 24 6.54 2.72 -4.51
C VAL A 24 6.53 4.10 -5.13
N ASP A 25 6.92 5.13 -4.36
CA ASP A 25 6.97 6.49 -4.89
C ASP A 25 7.92 6.58 -6.06
N LYS A 26 9.07 5.94 -5.97
CA LYS A 26 10.04 5.95 -7.07
C LYS A 26 9.49 5.23 -8.29
N ALA A 27 8.78 4.14 -8.08
CA ALA A 27 8.17 3.42 -9.19
C ALA A 27 7.12 4.27 -9.87
N ILE A 28 6.33 5.00 -9.08
CA ILE A 28 5.31 5.88 -9.63
C ILE A 28 5.97 6.99 -10.44
N GLU A 29 7.04 7.59 -9.91
CA GLU A 29 7.78 8.62 -10.64
C GLU A 29 8.29 8.10 -11.96
N TYR A 30 8.85 6.90 -11.94
CA TYR A 30 9.37 6.30 -13.15
C TYR A 30 8.27 6.11 -14.20
N MET A 31 7.14 5.54 -13.77
CA MET A 31 6.04 5.29 -14.70
C MET A 31 5.45 6.58 -15.24
N THR A 32 5.34 7.59 -14.38
CA THR A 32 4.85 8.90 -14.80
C THR A 32 5.79 9.49 -15.84
N GLY A 33 7.08 9.35 -15.63
CA GLY A 33 8.07 9.84 -16.59
C GLY A 33 8.03 9.11 -17.91
N GLN A 34 7.50 7.88 -17.93
CA GLN A 34 7.32 7.11 -19.16
C GLN A 34 5.96 7.41 -19.81
N ASN A 35 5.25 8.40 -19.31
CA ASN A 35 3.95 8.83 -19.85
C ASN A 35 2.87 7.78 -19.72
N ILE A 36 2.99 6.93 -18.69
CA ILE A 36 1.92 5.98 -18.38
C ILE A 36 0.85 6.75 -17.61
N GLY A 37 -0.40 6.59 -17.97
CA GLY A 37 -1.49 7.35 -17.36
C GLY A 37 -1.70 7.00 -15.89
N SER A 38 -2.15 7.98 -15.12
CA SER A 38 -2.35 7.82 -13.68
C SER A 38 -3.28 6.68 -13.32
N LEU A 39 -4.37 6.52 -14.06
CA LEU A 39 -5.31 5.46 -13.75
C LEU A 39 -4.70 4.09 -13.99
N ALA A 40 -3.90 3.96 -15.05
CA ALA A 40 -3.23 2.69 -15.33
C ALA A 40 -2.23 2.37 -14.23
N ILE A 41 -1.48 3.37 -13.78
CA ILE A 41 -0.53 3.19 -12.68
C ILE A 41 -1.26 2.76 -11.42
N ALA A 42 -2.31 3.49 -11.06
CA ALA A 42 -3.07 3.20 -9.84
C ALA A 42 -3.70 1.81 -9.91
N SER A 43 -4.25 1.43 -11.07
CA SER A 43 -4.87 0.13 -11.22
C SER A 43 -3.86 -1.00 -11.08
N ALA A 44 -2.67 -0.81 -11.65
CA ALA A 44 -1.62 -1.81 -11.54
C ALA A 44 -1.17 -1.97 -10.09
N LEU A 45 -0.99 -0.85 -9.38
CA LEU A 45 -0.58 -0.90 -7.99
C LEU A 45 -1.65 -1.57 -7.13
N LEU A 46 -2.91 -1.24 -7.38
CA LEU A 46 -4.00 -1.83 -6.62
C LEU A 46 -4.09 -3.33 -6.88
N GLY A 47 -3.95 -3.74 -8.14
CA GLY A 47 -3.97 -5.16 -8.46
C GLY A 47 -2.84 -5.91 -7.79
N GLY A 48 -1.64 -5.32 -7.79
CA GLY A 48 -0.51 -5.92 -7.10
C GLY A 48 -0.75 -6.04 -5.61
N ALA A 49 -1.30 -4.97 -5.01
CA ALA A 49 -1.59 -4.98 -3.59
C ALA A 49 -2.60 -6.06 -3.24
N MET A 50 -3.66 -6.18 -4.04
CA MET A 50 -4.67 -7.18 -3.78
C MET A 50 -4.12 -8.59 -3.90
N GLY A 51 -3.25 -8.81 -4.87
CA GLY A 51 -2.60 -10.11 -5.00
C GLY A 51 -1.78 -10.47 -3.78
N MET A 52 -1.02 -9.51 -3.27
CA MET A 52 -0.21 -9.75 -2.07
C MET A 52 -1.08 -10.00 -0.85
N LEU A 53 -2.12 -9.20 -0.67
CA LEU A 53 -3.00 -9.35 0.48
C LEU A 53 -3.69 -10.72 0.45
N SER A 54 -4.11 -11.15 -0.73
CA SER A 54 -4.81 -12.43 -0.86
C SER A 54 -3.93 -13.62 -0.49
N ARG A 55 -2.63 -13.48 -0.67
CA ARG A 55 -1.70 -14.54 -0.27
C ARG A 55 -1.37 -14.52 1.21
N SER A 56 -1.54 -13.37 1.85
CA SER A 56 -1.11 -13.19 3.23
C SER A 56 -2.24 -13.23 4.24
N LEU A 57 -3.46 -12.91 3.81
CA LEU A 57 -4.58 -12.73 4.71
C LEU A 57 -5.77 -13.55 4.27
N SER A 58 -6.69 -13.78 5.20
CA SER A 58 -7.97 -14.40 4.86
C SER A 58 -8.79 -13.44 4.01
N GLU A 59 -9.77 -14.01 3.34
CA GLU A 59 -10.66 -13.21 2.52
C GLU A 59 -11.33 -12.11 3.33
N ASP A 60 -11.81 -12.45 4.53
CA ASP A 60 -12.46 -11.45 5.37
C ASP A 60 -11.52 -10.34 5.76
N ALA A 61 -10.27 -10.65 6.03
CA ALA A 61 -9.30 -9.63 6.40
C ALA A 61 -9.00 -8.72 5.22
N VAL A 62 -8.90 -9.26 4.02
CA VAL A 62 -8.68 -8.45 2.83
C VAL A 62 -9.86 -7.51 2.62
N ILE A 63 -11.08 -8.02 2.78
CA ILE A 63 -12.26 -7.19 2.63
C ILE A 63 -12.24 -6.04 3.65
N GLN A 64 -11.83 -6.34 4.89
CA GLN A 64 -11.77 -5.31 5.92
C GLN A 64 -10.77 -4.21 5.55
N VAL A 65 -9.62 -4.58 4.99
CA VAL A 65 -8.63 -3.60 4.55
C VAL A 65 -9.24 -2.71 3.47
N LEU A 66 -9.94 -3.31 2.52
CA LEU A 66 -10.54 -2.54 1.43
C LEU A 66 -11.68 -1.65 1.94
N GLN A 67 -12.45 -2.14 2.90
CA GLN A 67 -13.51 -1.33 3.48
C GLN A 67 -12.95 -0.12 4.22
N ASN A 68 -11.83 -0.30 4.90
CA ASN A 68 -11.18 0.82 5.57
C ASN A 68 -10.70 1.85 4.54
N ALA A 69 -10.21 1.39 3.40
CA ALA A 69 -9.80 2.30 2.35
C ALA A 69 -10.98 3.08 1.78
N ILE A 70 -12.11 2.39 1.59
CA ILE A 70 -13.32 3.04 1.13
C ILE A 70 -13.76 4.12 2.12
N ALA A 71 -13.73 3.80 3.41
CA ALA A 71 -14.12 4.76 4.43
C ALA A 71 -13.21 6.00 4.39
N SER A 72 -11.92 5.82 4.18
CA SER A 72 -10.99 6.93 4.08
C SER A 72 -11.32 7.83 2.88
N VAL A 73 -11.68 7.22 1.76
CA VAL A 73 -12.07 7.99 0.58
C VAL A 73 -13.32 8.80 0.88
N ARG A 74 -14.31 8.17 1.50
CA ARG A 74 -15.57 8.85 1.80
C ARG A 74 -15.40 9.97 2.80
N ALA A 75 -14.47 9.82 3.72
CA ALA A 75 -14.20 10.86 4.71
C ALA A 75 -13.38 12.01 4.12
N GLY A 76 -12.88 11.87 2.90
CA GLY A 76 -12.11 12.93 2.27
C GLY A 76 -10.68 13.01 2.78
N GLU A 77 -10.23 12.00 3.54
CA GLU A 77 -8.91 12.05 4.15
C GLU A 77 -7.80 12.14 3.11
N LEU A 78 -7.97 11.44 2.00
CA LEU A 78 -6.93 11.42 0.98
C LEU A 78 -6.82 12.76 0.27
N ARG A 79 -7.94 13.44 0.10
CA ARG A 79 -7.92 14.74 -0.54
C ARG A 79 -7.28 15.79 0.36
N HIS A 80 -7.52 15.68 1.67
CA HIS A 80 -6.91 16.62 2.59
C HIS A 80 -5.39 16.52 2.57
N ARG A 81 -4.87 15.36 2.27
CA ARG A 81 -3.42 15.17 2.24
C ARG A 81 -2.75 15.86 1.08
N ASP A 82 -3.51 16.28 0.10
CA ASP A 82 -2.96 16.96 -1.05
C ASP A 82 -2.68 18.41 -0.78
N HIS A 83 -3.10 18.90 0.35
CA HIS A 83 -2.83 20.31 0.70
C HIS A 83 -1.59 20.48 1.59
#